data_207992d615e9360afe9f8187fda31f4a
#
_entry.id   207992d615e9360afe9f8187fda31f4a
#
_cell.length_a   1.000
_cell.length_b   1.000
_cell.length_c   1.000
_cell.angle_alpha   90.00
_cell.angle_beta   90.00
_cell.angle_gamma   90.00
#
_symmetry.space_group_name_H-M   'P 1'
#
loop_
_entity.id
_entity.type
_entity.pdbx_description
1 polymer ?
#
loop_
_entity_poly.entity_id
_entity_poly.type
_entity_poly.pdbx_seq_one_letter_code
_entity_poly.pdbx_strand_id
1 'polypeptide(L)'
;MKRFTIILIILLAFDFTSAYGWGSKGHDVVAAIAEQHLTPKAKRKINKLLDGKSIVYYSSWMDNIQNSPYWENGYNKTKTWHYANVDKGHTYQTMTKNASGDVITGLEMMTKEMSENYRNLTDSVKVDYLKMIVHLVGDLHCPMHAGRLSDRGGNGTKVMWFRQETSLHSVWDSKMIESARSWSYSEWVDNLDRTNRKYKKEIMSGTYEEWFMQTVEEAAKLYDYVESTGEIIPSLSYQFVYDFSPLLEEQLLNAGYRLAHVLNTIFK
;
A
#
# COMPACT_ATOMS: atom_id res chain seq x y z
N MET A 1 -36.22 -45.46 -23.50
CA MET A 1 -36.02 -43.98 -23.37
C MET A 1 -35.08 -43.75 -22.19
N LYS A 2 -33.80 -43.43 -22.43
CA LYS A 2 -32.82 -43.15 -21.38
C LYS A 2 -32.89 -41.64 -21.04
N ARG A 3 -33.26 -41.33 -19.80
CA ARG A 3 -33.28 -39.97 -19.28
C ARG A 3 -31.83 -39.59 -18.94
N PHE A 4 -31.26 -38.64 -19.66
CA PHE A 4 -29.98 -37.96 -19.29
C PHE A 4 -30.31 -36.88 -18.26
N THR A 5 -29.85 -37.06 -17.02
CA THR A 5 -29.89 -36.03 -16.00
C THR A 5 -28.63 -35.16 -16.20
N ILE A 6 -28.82 -33.92 -16.64
CA ILE A 6 -27.75 -32.94 -16.72
C ILE A 6 -27.55 -32.39 -15.29
N ILE A 7 -26.44 -32.72 -14.66
CA ILE A 7 -26.01 -32.13 -13.39
C ILE A 7 -25.30 -30.81 -13.75
N LEU A 8 -25.96 -29.69 -13.48
CA LEU A 8 -25.37 -28.34 -13.59
C LEU A 8 -24.48 -28.15 -12.35
N ILE A 9 -23.17 -28.31 -12.51
CA ILE A 9 -22.18 -27.94 -11.49
C ILE A 9 -22.03 -26.42 -11.54
N ILE A 10 -22.66 -25.72 -10.59
CA ILE A 10 -22.40 -24.31 -10.34
C ILE A 10 -21.04 -24.23 -9.64
N LEU A 11 -19.98 -23.91 -10.38
CA LEU A 11 -18.70 -23.50 -9.82
C LEU A 11 -18.91 -22.14 -9.16
N LEU A 12 -19.12 -22.14 -7.85
CA LEU A 12 -18.93 -20.95 -7.03
C LEU A 12 -17.44 -20.61 -7.06
N ALA A 13 -17.06 -19.71 -7.94
CA ALA A 13 -15.76 -19.06 -7.88
C ALA A 13 -15.74 -18.23 -6.58
N PHE A 14 -15.16 -18.80 -5.53
CA PHE A 14 -14.72 -18.00 -4.39
C PHE A 14 -13.55 -17.15 -4.89
N ASP A 15 -13.83 -15.90 -5.24
CA ASP A 15 -12.80 -14.90 -5.37
C ASP A 15 -12.14 -14.71 -3.98
N PHE A 16 -11.04 -15.40 -3.75
CA PHE A 16 -10.11 -15.04 -2.69
C PHE A 16 -9.44 -13.73 -3.13
N THR A 17 -10.13 -12.63 -2.94
CA THR A 17 -9.47 -11.31 -3.01
C THR A 17 -8.59 -11.20 -1.77
N SER A 18 -7.33 -11.59 -1.92
CA SER A 18 -6.29 -11.20 -0.97
C SER A 18 -6.31 -9.68 -0.91
N ALA A 19 -6.38 -9.12 0.29
CA ALA A 19 -6.21 -7.69 0.49
C ALA A 19 -4.75 -7.37 0.20
N TYR A 20 -4.48 -6.87 -0.99
CA TYR A 20 -3.19 -6.30 -1.37
C TYR A 20 -3.24 -4.80 -1.05
N GLY A 21 -2.11 -4.19 -0.70
CA GLY A 21 -1.91 -2.75 -0.64
C GLY A 21 -2.13 -2.09 -2.01
N TRP A 22 -1.46 -0.98 -2.25
CA TRP A 22 -1.43 -0.52 -3.64
C TRP A 22 -1.17 -1.70 -4.56
N GLY A 23 -2.00 -1.91 -5.58
CA GLY A 23 -1.71 -2.90 -6.61
C GLY A 23 -0.30 -2.68 -7.18
N SER A 24 0.27 -3.66 -7.85
CA SER A 24 1.67 -3.63 -8.30
C SER A 24 2.08 -2.30 -8.95
N LYS A 25 1.21 -1.68 -9.75
CA LYS A 25 1.50 -0.39 -10.38
C LYS A 25 1.72 0.75 -9.35
N GLY A 26 0.90 0.83 -8.30
CA GLY A 26 1.06 1.85 -7.26
C GLY A 26 2.36 1.69 -6.48
N HIS A 27 2.69 0.47 -6.08
CA HIS A 27 3.98 0.16 -5.46
C HIS A 27 5.17 0.48 -6.37
N ASP A 28 5.05 0.19 -7.67
CA ASP A 28 6.10 0.51 -8.65
C ASP A 28 6.32 2.02 -8.76
N VAL A 29 5.25 2.82 -8.79
CA VAL A 29 5.32 4.29 -8.82
C VAL A 29 6.01 4.82 -7.55
N VAL A 30 5.59 4.37 -6.37
CA VAL A 30 6.18 4.76 -5.08
C VAL A 30 7.67 4.43 -5.03
N ALA A 31 8.04 3.19 -5.37
CA ALA A 31 9.43 2.76 -5.38
C ALA A 31 10.27 3.52 -6.42
N ALA A 32 9.73 3.80 -7.60
CA ALA A 32 10.44 4.50 -8.66
C ALA A 32 10.69 5.99 -8.31
N ILE A 33 9.71 6.68 -7.72
CA ILE A 33 9.92 8.04 -7.17
C ILE A 33 11.02 7.99 -6.10
N ALA A 34 10.94 7.04 -5.17
CA ALA A 34 11.94 6.92 -4.12
C ALA A 34 13.35 6.68 -4.68
N GLU A 35 13.50 5.79 -5.67
CA GLU A 35 14.80 5.47 -6.27
C GLU A 35 15.47 6.67 -6.93
N GLN A 36 14.70 7.60 -7.51
CA GLN A 36 15.22 8.84 -8.09
C GLN A 36 15.75 9.80 -7.03
N HIS A 37 15.27 9.72 -5.79
CA HIS A 37 15.66 10.60 -4.67
C HIS A 37 16.61 9.95 -3.67
N LEU A 38 17.17 8.79 -3.98
CA LEU A 38 18.22 8.17 -3.15
C LEU A 38 19.51 8.94 -3.25
N THR A 39 20.15 9.16 -2.09
CA THR A 39 21.53 9.68 -2.08
C THR A 39 22.48 8.70 -2.76
N PRO A 40 23.61 9.16 -3.34
CA PRO A 40 24.58 8.27 -3.96
C PRO A 40 25.09 7.17 -3.02
N LYS A 41 25.14 7.44 -1.70
CA LYS A 41 25.55 6.46 -0.68
C LYS A 41 24.47 5.39 -0.46
N ALA A 42 23.22 5.82 -0.28
CA ALA A 42 22.08 4.90 -0.14
C ALA A 42 21.94 4.02 -1.40
N LYS A 43 21.97 4.64 -2.58
CA LYS A 43 21.87 3.92 -3.86
C LYS A 43 22.93 2.83 -4.00
N ARG A 44 24.21 3.11 -3.66
CA ARG A 44 25.26 2.09 -3.72
C ARG A 44 25.04 0.95 -2.75
N LYS A 45 24.62 1.25 -1.49
CA LYS A 45 24.39 0.20 -0.48
C LYS A 45 23.18 -0.68 -0.85
N ILE A 46 22.07 -0.07 -1.30
CA ILE A 46 20.87 -0.77 -1.75
C ILE A 46 21.18 -1.64 -2.96
N ASN A 47 21.86 -1.09 -3.96
CA ASN A 47 22.28 -1.85 -5.16
C ASN A 47 23.12 -3.08 -4.80
N LYS A 48 24.03 -2.95 -3.82
CA LYS A 48 24.81 -4.10 -3.34
C LYS A 48 23.94 -5.15 -2.64
N LEU A 49 22.97 -4.74 -1.80
CA LEU A 49 22.07 -5.65 -1.10
C LEU A 49 21.14 -6.41 -2.05
N LEU A 50 20.67 -5.72 -3.12
CA LEU A 50 19.73 -6.28 -4.08
C LEU A 50 20.39 -6.91 -5.31
N ASP A 51 21.71 -7.12 -5.26
CA ASP A 51 22.49 -7.71 -6.36
C ASP A 51 22.24 -7.01 -7.72
N GLY A 52 22.31 -5.67 -7.67
CA GLY A 52 22.13 -4.81 -8.85
C GLY A 52 20.70 -4.59 -9.30
N LYS A 53 19.70 -5.18 -8.66
CA LYS A 53 18.30 -4.97 -9.01
C LYS A 53 17.75 -3.68 -8.37
N SER A 54 16.81 -3.04 -9.08
CA SER A 54 16.07 -1.87 -8.59
C SER A 54 15.16 -2.23 -7.42
N ILE A 55 14.87 -1.26 -6.55
CA ILE A 55 13.81 -1.42 -5.52
C ILE A 55 12.42 -1.57 -6.15
N VAL A 56 12.20 -1.04 -7.36
CA VAL A 56 10.96 -1.25 -8.13
C VAL A 56 10.71 -2.72 -8.41
N TYR A 57 11.76 -3.48 -8.75
CA TYR A 57 11.64 -4.92 -8.99
C TYR A 57 11.08 -5.69 -7.78
N TYR A 58 11.26 -5.16 -6.57
CA TYR A 58 10.83 -5.77 -5.33
C TYR A 58 9.65 -5.05 -4.66
N SER A 59 9.08 -4.04 -5.30
CA SER A 59 8.02 -3.19 -4.73
C SER A 59 6.80 -3.98 -4.22
N SER A 60 6.39 -5.03 -4.96
CA SER A 60 5.28 -5.92 -4.62
C SER A 60 5.75 -7.27 -4.03
N TRP A 61 7.02 -7.38 -3.61
CA TRP A 61 7.57 -8.66 -3.14
C TRP A 61 6.82 -9.20 -1.93
N MET A 62 6.42 -8.34 -1.01
CA MET A 62 5.76 -8.74 0.24
C MET A 62 4.38 -9.35 -0.03
N ASP A 63 3.63 -8.85 -1.01
CA ASP A 63 2.38 -9.46 -1.47
C ASP A 63 2.63 -10.82 -2.15
N ASN A 64 3.65 -10.89 -3.00
CA ASN A 64 3.94 -12.09 -3.77
C ASN A 64 4.37 -13.28 -2.91
N ILE A 65 5.00 -13.04 -1.74
CA ILE A 65 5.43 -14.13 -0.84
C ILE A 65 4.27 -14.77 -0.07
N GLN A 66 3.09 -14.17 -0.02
CA GLN A 66 1.94 -14.70 0.72
C GLN A 66 1.56 -16.12 0.31
N ASN A 67 1.80 -16.48 -0.95
CA ASN A 67 1.52 -17.80 -1.51
C ASN A 67 2.78 -18.66 -1.71
N SER A 68 3.90 -18.28 -1.08
CA SER A 68 5.18 -18.96 -1.20
C SER A 68 5.52 -19.74 0.06
N PRO A 69 6.44 -20.73 0.00
CA PRO A 69 6.98 -21.40 1.19
C PRO A 69 7.63 -20.43 2.20
N TYR A 70 8.05 -19.27 1.78
CA TYR A 70 8.54 -18.20 2.65
C TYR A 70 7.50 -17.81 3.72
N TRP A 71 6.23 -17.71 3.32
CA TRP A 71 5.14 -17.33 4.21
C TRP A 71 4.95 -18.36 5.33
N GLU A 72 5.02 -19.63 5.01
CA GLU A 72 4.89 -20.72 5.99
C GLU A 72 6.08 -20.78 6.96
N ASN A 73 7.26 -20.36 6.53
CA ASN A 73 8.52 -20.39 7.31
C ASN A 73 8.73 -19.21 8.27
N GLY A 74 7.67 -18.50 8.65
CA GLY A 74 7.78 -17.45 9.67
C GLY A 74 7.26 -16.06 9.28
N TYR A 75 7.01 -15.82 8.00
CA TYR A 75 6.46 -14.56 7.53
C TYR A 75 4.95 -14.40 7.79
N ASN A 76 4.27 -15.42 8.29
CA ASN A 76 2.86 -15.35 8.72
C ASN A 76 2.58 -14.21 9.71
N LYS A 77 3.58 -13.82 10.52
CA LYS A 77 3.48 -12.73 11.48
C LYS A 77 3.34 -11.36 10.81
N THR A 78 3.82 -11.22 9.58
CA THR A 78 3.83 -9.93 8.86
C THR A 78 2.56 -9.67 8.07
N LYS A 79 1.63 -10.63 8.03
CA LYS A 79 0.36 -10.50 7.29
C LYS A 79 -0.46 -9.27 7.70
N THR A 80 -0.44 -8.91 8.99
CA THR A 80 -1.14 -7.75 9.52
C THR A 80 -0.35 -6.44 9.38
N TRP A 81 0.92 -6.52 8.96
CA TRP A 81 1.76 -5.34 8.82
C TRP A 81 1.42 -4.48 7.61
N HIS A 82 0.64 -5.00 6.66
CA HIS A 82 0.21 -4.23 5.49
C HIS A 82 -0.75 -3.08 5.84
N TYR A 83 -1.39 -3.08 7.01
CA TYR A 83 -2.45 -2.14 7.36
C TYR A 83 -2.52 -1.85 8.86
N ALA A 84 -3.26 -0.79 9.20
CA ALA A 84 -3.78 -0.55 10.54
C ALA A 84 -5.18 0.06 10.40
N ASN A 85 -6.21 -0.62 10.91
CA ASN A 85 -7.59 -0.20 10.71
C ASN A 85 -8.08 0.72 11.84
N VAL A 86 -8.58 1.90 11.49
CA VAL A 86 -9.03 2.92 12.42
C VAL A 86 -10.49 3.26 12.18
N ASP A 87 -11.37 2.90 13.12
CA ASP A 87 -12.78 3.25 13.04
C ASP A 87 -13.02 4.75 13.27
N LYS A 88 -14.14 5.26 12.76
CA LYS A 88 -14.53 6.68 12.89
C LYS A 88 -14.52 7.12 14.35
N GLY A 89 -13.86 8.23 14.63
CA GLY A 89 -13.74 8.79 15.98
C GLY A 89 -12.55 8.23 16.79
N HIS A 90 -11.76 7.32 16.24
CA HIS A 90 -10.53 6.82 16.83
C HIS A 90 -9.28 7.42 16.16
N THR A 91 -8.16 7.26 16.83
CA THR A 91 -6.82 7.55 16.31
C THR A 91 -5.98 6.27 16.36
N TYR A 92 -4.76 6.31 15.81
CA TYR A 92 -3.84 5.19 15.94
C TYR A 92 -3.62 4.78 17.42
N GLN A 93 -3.60 5.74 18.34
CA GLN A 93 -3.41 5.48 19.77
C GLN A 93 -4.63 4.83 20.46
N THR A 94 -5.84 5.09 19.93
CA THR A 94 -7.10 4.61 20.55
C THR A 94 -7.76 3.46 19.76
N MET A 95 -7.21 3.10 18.59
CA MET A 95 -7.72 1.99 17.81
C MET A 95 -7.47 0.63 18.48
N THR A 96 -8.22 -0.39 18.09
CA THR A 96 -7.94 -1.77 18.46
C THR A 96 -6.65 -2.25 17.81
N LYS A 97 -5.63 -2.54 18.63
CA LYS A 97 -4.32 -3.02 18.15
C LYS A 97 -4.34 -4.50 17.81
N ASN A 98 -3.65 -4.87 16.73
CA ASN A 98 -3.41 -6.28 16.41
C ASN A 98 -2.23 -6.81 17.23
N ALA A 99 -2.39 -7.97 17.87
CA ALA A 99 -1.33 -8.58 18.69
C ALA A 99 -0.08 -8.97 17.88
N SER A 100 -0.22 -9.18 16.55
CA SER A 100 0.90 -9.48 15.64
C SER A 100 1.56 -8.23 15.07
N GLY A 101 1.13 -7.02 15.50
CA GLY A 101 1.61 -5.75 14.97
C GLY A 101 0.81 -5.28 13.76
N ASP A 102 1.17 -4.12 13.26
CA ASP A 102 0.57 -3.39 12.15
C ASP A 102 1.65 -2.69 11.30
N VAL A 103 1.24 -1.94 10.30
CA VAL A 103 2.15 -1.24 9.36
C VAL A 103 3.13 -0.31 10.07
N ILE A 104 2.70 0.38 11.13
CA ILE A 104 3.55 1.33 11.87
C ILE A 104 4.57 0.57 12.71
N THR A 105 4.11 -0.39 13.52
CA THR A 105 5.01 -1.19 14.38
C THR A 105 6.02 -1.98 13.57
N GLY A 106 5.63 -2.51 12.41
CA GLY A 106 6.53 -3.19 11.47
C GLY A 106 7.61 -2.26 10.92
N LEU A 107 7.22 -1.08 10.43
CA LEU A 107 8.15 -0.07 9.92
C LEU A 107 9.11 0.45 11.00
N GLU A 108 8.60 0.80 12.18
CA GLU A 108 9.42 1.28 13.30
C GLU A 108 10.46 0.24 13.72
N MET A 109 10.05 -1.01 13.87
CA MET A 109 10.96 -2.10 14.25
C MET A 109 12.06 -2.28 13.20
N MET A 110 11.71 -2.45 11.93
CA MET A 110 12.69 -2.71 10.87
C MET A 110 13.63 -1.52 10.62
N THR A 111 13.12 -0.28 10.65
CA THR A 111 13.97 0.90 10.45
C THR A 111 14.90 1.13 11.62
N LYS A 112 14.47 0.85 12.85
CA LYS A 112 15.33 0.86 14.03
C LYS A 112 16.46 -0.18 13.92
N GLU A 113 16.12 -1.44 13.64
CA GLU A 113 17.11 -2.50 13.47
C GLU A 113 18.10 -2.19 12.35
N MET A 114 17.64 -1.71 11.21
CA MET A 114 18.48 -1.33 10.08
C MET A 114 19.36 -0.09 10.36
N SER A 115 18.97 0.76 11.29
CA SER A 115 19.74 1.97 11.65
C SER A 115 20.74 1.71 12.79
N GLU A 116 20.33 1.01 13.83
CA GLU A 116 21.11 0.84 15.07
C GLU A 116 21.91 -0.46 15.08
N ASN A 117 21.36 -1.56 14.55
CA ASN A 117 21.92 -2.90 14.62
C ASN A 117 22.45 -3.44 13.29
N TYR A 118 22.56 -2.58 12.26
CA TYR A 118 22.92 -2.98 10.88
C TYR A 118 24.08 -3.96 10.78
N ARG A 119 25.13 -3.76 11.58
CA ARG A 119 26.34 -4.61 11.53
C ARG A 119 26.12 -6.03 12.04
N ASN A 120 25.12 -6.21 12.91
CA ASN A 120 24.80 -7.50 13.53
C ASN A 120 23.75 -8.28 12.73
N LEU A 121 23.05 -7.63 11.81
CA LEU A 121 22.08 -8.31 10.93
C LEU A 121 22.79 -9.11 9.85
N THR A 122 22.26 -10.29 9.54
CA THR A 122 22.69 -11.05 8.34
C THR A 122 22.27 -10.32 7.07
N ASP A 123 22.93 -10.57 5.96
CA ASP A 123 22.58 -9.94 4.69
C ASP A 123 21.19 -10.37 4.22
N SER A 124 20.75 -11.60 4.50
CA SER A 124 19.38 -12.05 4.23
C SER A 124 18.36 -11.20 4.96
N VAL A 125 18.52 -10.97 6.27
CA VAL A 125 17.61 -10.14 7.07
C VAL A 125 17.58 -8.70 6.55
N LYS A 126 18.75 -8.12 6.19
CA LYS A 126 18.81 -6.78 5.61
C LYS A 126 18.04 -6.66 4.30
N VAL A 127 18.16 -7.68 3.45
CA VAL A 127 17.44 -7.74 2.16
C VAL A 127 15.95 -7.85 2.37
N ASP A 128 15.51 -8.70 3.29
CA ASP A 128 14.09 -8.88 3.58
C ASP A 128 13.49 -7.60 4.20
N TYR A 129 14.16 -6.99 5.18
CA TYR A 129 13.72 -5.72 5.78
C TYR A 129 13.67 -4.60 4.74
N LEU A 130 14.67 -4.50 3.85
CA LEU A 130 14.65 -3.52 2.78
C LEU A 130 13.42 -3.68 1.87
N LYS A 131 13.13 -4.92 1.43
CA LYS A 131 11.96 -5.20 0.58
C LYS A 131 10.65 -4.89 1.29
N MET A 132 10.54 -5.27 2.57
CA MET A 132 9.36 -4.97 3.38
C MET A 132 9.17 -3.46 3.59
N ILE A 133 10.23 -2.71 3.91
CA ILE A 133 10.15 -1.24 4.06
C ILE A 133 9.69 -0.58 2.76
N VAL A 134 10.23 -1.02 1.61
CA VAL A 134 9.82 -0.50 0.30
C VAL A 134 8.32 -0.69 0.07
N HIS A 135 7.79 -1.85 0.40
CA HIS A 135 6.38 -2.18 0.25
C HIS A 135 5.50 -1.42 1.26
N LEU A 136 5.81 -1.54 2.55
CA LEU A 136 4.97 -1.05 3.64
C LEU A 136 4.87 0.48 3.71
N VAL A 137 5.89 1.21 3.25
CA VAL A 137 5.76 2.67 3.13
C VAL A 137 4.73 3.02 2.04
N GLY A 138 4.61 2.23 0.98
CA GLY A 138 3.52 2.34 0.03
C GLY A 138 2.17 2.10 0.69
N ASP A 139 2.01 0.97 1.39
CA ASP A 139 0.78 0.58 2.07
C ASP A 139 0.31 1.61 3.10
N LEU A 140 1.23 2.18 3.87
CA LEU A 140 0.94 3.22 4.86
C LEU A 140 0.24 4.44 4.24
N HIS A 141 0.42 4.69 2.94
CA HIS A 141 -0.21 5.78 2.20
C HIS A 141 -1.41 5.34 1.36
N CYS A 142 -1.81 4.08 1.41
CA CYS A 142 -3.03 3.59 0.77
C CYS A 142 -4.23 3.84 1.70
N PRO A 143 -5.21 4.69 1.34
CA PRO A 143 -6.32 5.02 2.22
C PRO A 143 -7.09 3.82 2.76
N MET A 144 -7.27 2.76 1.97
CA MET A 144 -8.00 1.58 2.45
C MET A 144 -7.16 0.69 3.38
N HIS A 145 -5.84 0.87 3.45
CA HIS A 145 -4.98 0.27 4.49
C HIS A 145 -5.03 1.01 5.84
N ALA A 146 -5.62 2.21 5.83
CA ALA A 146 -5.98 3.00 7.00
C ALA A 146 -7.50 3.05 7.21
N GLY A 147 -8.27 2.19 6.51
CA GLY A 147 -9.72 2.15 6.57
C GLY A 147 -10.28 1.61 7.87
N ARG A 148 -11.60 1.52 8.00
CA ARG A 148 -12.29 1.12 9.23
C ARG A 148 -12.08 -0.36 9.56
N LEU A 149 -11.91 -0.68 10.84
CA LEU A 149 -11.84 -2.07 11.32
C LEU A 149 -13.18 -2.79 11.09
N SER A 150 -14.29 -2.10 11.32
CA SER A 150 -15.67 -2.61 11.23
C SER A 150 -16.02 -3.18 9.85
N ASP A 151 -15.36 -2.70 8.78
CA ASP A 151 -15.54 -3.20 7.42
C ASP A 151 -14.26 -3.81 6.80
N ARG A 152 -13.26 -4.07 7.62
CA ARG A 152 -11.98 -4.66 7.20
C ARG A 152 -11.27 -3.82 6.15
N GLY A 153 -11.12 -2.52 6.43
CA GLY A 153 -10.44 -1.59 5.53
C GLY A 153 -11.16 -1.42 4.19
N GLY A 154 -12.49 -1.29 4.17
CA GLY A 154 -13.27 -1.14 2.95
C GLY A 154 -13.57 -2.43 2.18
N ASN A 155 -13.09 -3.60 2.64
CA ASN A 155 -13.44 -4.89 2.01
C ASN A 155 -14.91 -5.25 2.20
N GLY A 156 -15.51 -4.83 3.32
CA GLY A 156 -16.94 -5.00 3.61
C GLY A 156 -17.83 -3.99 2.88
N THR A 157 -17.32 -2.85 2.47
CA THR A 157 -18.06 -1.82 1.76
C THR A 157 -18.15 -2.14 0.28
N LYS A 158 -19.30 -2.68 -0.15
CA LYS A 158 -19.57 -3.02 -1.54
C LYS A 158 -19.90 -1.80 -2.38
N VAL A 159 -19.36 -1.76 -3.60
CA VAL A 159 -19.59 -0.69 -4.57
C VAL A 159 -19.70 -1.26 -5.98
N MET A 160 -20.36 -0.54 -6.87
CA MET A 160 -20.34 -0.82 -8.31
C MET A 160 -19.25 0.03 -8.97
N TRP A 161 -18.18 -0.58 -9.44
CA TRP A 161 -17.14 0.10 -10.21
C TRP A 161 -17.38 -0.10 -11.71
N PHE A 162 -17.78 0.96 -12.41
CA PHE A 162 -18.15 0.86 -13.84
C PHE A 162 -19.09 -0.33 -14.12
N ARG A 163 -20.14 -0.50 -13.31
CA ARG A 163 -21.16 -1.57 -13.40
C ARG A 163 -20.69 -2.98 -12.97
N GLN A 164 -19.49 -3.11 -12.41
CA GLN A 164 -19.01 -4.37 -11.83
C GLN A 164 -18.97 -4.26 -10.32
N GLU A 165 -19.61 -5.20 -9.64
CA GLU A 165 -19.56 -5.24 -8.17
C GLU A 165 -18.14 -5.54 -7.69
N THR A 166 -17.70 -4.77 -6.70
CA THR A 166 -16.39 -4.92 -6.07
C THR A 166 -16.45 -4.35 -4.65
N SER A 167 -15.31 -4.20 -3.98
CA SER A 167 -15.20 -3.49 -2.70
C SER A 167 -14.53 -2.13 -2.87
N LEU A 168 -14.81 -1.22 -1.95
CA LEU A 168 -14.11 0.09 -1.89
C LEU A 168 -12.60 -0.11 -1.76
N HIS A 169 -12.17 -1.12 -0.99
CA HIS A 169 -10.77 -1.52 -0.88
C HIS A 169 -10.16 -1.83 -2.26
N SER A 170 -10.76 -2.75 -3.02
CA SER A 170 -10.25 -3.12 -4.36
C SER A 170 -10.26 -1.95 -5.35
N VAL A 171 -11.15 -0.97 -5.19
CA VAL A 171 -11.13 0.24 -6.00
C VAL A 171 -9.83 0.99 -5.76
N TRP A 172 -9.46 1.22 -4.51
CA TRP A 172 -8.26 2.00 -4.16
C TRP A 172 -6.96 1.23 -4.38
N ASP A 173 -6.92 -0.05 -4.07
CA ASP A 173 -5.72 -0.85 -4.29
C ASP A 173 -5.26 -0.88 -5.75
N SER A 174 -6.20 -1.03 -6.66
CA SER A 174 -5.81 -1.35 -8.04
C SER A 174 -6.60 -0.59 -9.09
N LYS A 175 -7.93 -0.52 -8.95
CA LYS A 175 -8.79 -0.06 -10.04
C LYS A 175 -8.69 1.43 -10.28
N MET A 176 -8.47 2.22 -9.24
CA MET A 176 -8.40 3.68 -9.30
C MET A 176 -7.20 4.14 -10.13
N ILE A 177 -6.00 3.63 -9.86
CA ILE A 177 -4.78 4.01 -10.59
C ILE A 177 -4.86 3.64 -12.08
N GLU A 178 -5.47 2.48 -12.39
CA GLU A 178 -5.66 2.02 -13.77
C GLU A 178 -6.70 2.86 -14.53
N SER A 179 -7.73 3.36 -13.81
CA SER A 179 -8.80 4.15 -14.42
C SER A 179 -8.46 5.64 -14.49
N ALA A 180 -7.64 6.17 -13.59
CA ALA A 180 -7.24 7.57 -13.58
C ALA A 180 -6.37 7.93 -14.80
N ARG A 181 -5.41 7.09 -15.13
CA ARG A 181 -4.52 7.27 -16.28
C ARG A 181 -4.05 5.91 -16.81
N SER A 182 -4.07 5.73 -18.12
CA SER A 182 -3.51 4.55 -18.80
C SER A 182 -1.98 4.65 -18.95
N TRP A 183 -1.31 5.15 -17.90
CA TRP A 183 0.14 5.32 -17.88
C TRP A 183 0.86 4.09 -17.34
N SER A 184 2.06 3.85 -17.84
CA SER A 184 3.04 3.00 -17.18
C SER A 184 3.49 3.63 -15.87
N TYR A 185 4.13 2.87 -14.97
CA TYR A 185 4.65 3.44 -13.72
C TYR A 185 5.66 4.56 -13.99
N SER A 186 6.48 4.47 -15.03
CA SER A 186 7.45 5.50 -15.39
C SER A 186 6.79 6.79 -15.86
N GLU A 187 5.71 6.71 -16.64
CA GLU A 187 4.95 7.89 -17.04
C GLU A 187 4.26 8.56 -15.83
N TRP A 188 3.77 7.76 -14.87
CA TRP A 188 3.28 8.28 -13.61
C TRP A 188 4.37 9.08 -12.88
N VAL A 189 5.56 8.52 -12.74
CA VAL A 189 6.70 9.19 -12.08
C VAL A 189 7.08 10.49 -12.79
N ASP A 190 7.23 10.47 -14.11
CA ASP A 190 7.59 11.63 -14.92
C ASP A 190 6.59 12.79 -14.80
N ASN A 191 5.33 12.49 -14.52
CA ASN A 191 4.29 13.50 -14.35
C ASN A 191 4.09 13.95 -12.89
N LEU A 192 4.26 13.07 -11.92
CA LEU A 192 4.09 13.40 -10.49
C LEU A 192 5.32 14.07 -9.88
N ASP A 193 6.53 13.61 -10.22
CA ASP A 193 7.78 14.06 -9.57
C ASP A 193 8.27 15.43 -10.09
N ARG A 194 7.39 16.42 -10.05
CA ARG A 194 7.66 17.81 -10.50
C ARG A 194 7.55 18.83 -9.38
N THR A 195 7.84 18.43 -8.17
CA THR A 195 7.63 19.19 -6.94
C THR A 195 8.85 20.07 -6.59
N ASN A 196 8.61 21.24 -6.02
CA ASN A 196 9.70 22.12 -5.56
C ASN A 196 10.34 21.63 -4.25
N ARG A 197 11.57 22.13 -3.96
CA ARG A 197 12.38 21.70 -2.81
C ARG A 197 11.70 21.95 -1.45
N LYS A 198 10.92 23.03 -1.32
CA LYS A 198 10.24 23.38 -0.08
C LYS A 198 9.17 22.32 0.23
N TYR A 199 8.34 22.01 -0.74
CA TYR A 199 7.27 21.01 -0.61
C TYR A 199 7.84 19.61 -0.32
N LYS A 200 8.95 19.21 -1.00
CA LYS A 200 9.65 17.95 -0.69
C LYS A 200 10.05 17.85 0.78
N LYS A 201 10.60 18.93 1.36
CA LYS A 201 10.99 18.95 2.76
C LYS A 201 9.79 18.85 3.71
N GLU A 202 8.69 19.49 3.38
CA GLU A 202 7.44 19.42 4.15
C GLU A 202 6.86 18.01 4.16
N ILE A 203 6.76 17.35 3.00
CA ILE A 203 6.26 15.98 2.86
C ILE A 203 7.10 15.00 3.72
N MET A 204 8.42 15.11 3.67
CA MET A 204 9.33 14.19 4.35
C MET A 204 9.41 14.41 5.88
N SER A 205 8.80 15.48 6.41
CA SER A 205 8.77 15.70 7.86
C SER A 205 7.73 14.81 8.55
N GLY A 206 7.98 14.49 9.83
CA GLY A 206 7.06 13.71 10.65
C GLY A 206 7.49 12.28 10.91
N THR A 207 6.62 11.53 11.55
CA THR A 207 6.76 10.14 11.96
C THR A 207 5.84 9.22 11.15
N TYR A 208 6.03 7.91 11.24
CA TYR A 208 5.12 6.94 10.62
C TYR A 208 3.67 7.10 11.11
N GLU A 209 3.49 7.36 12.40
CA GLU A 209 2.16 7.60 12.97
C GLU A 209 1.51 8.87 12.40
N GLU A 210 2.23 9.97 12.32
CA GLU A 210 1.72 11.23 11.75
C GLU A 210 1.37 11.06 10.27
N TRP A 211 2.20 10.39 9.49
CA TRP A 211 1.91 10.07 8.09
C TRP A 211 0.70 9.16 7.93
N PHE A 212 0.61 8.15 8.80
CA PHE A 212 -0.53 7.24 8.80
C PHE A 212 -1.84 7.96 9.17
N MET A 213 -1.83 8.85 10.17
CA MET A 213 -3.02 9.61 10.53
C MET A 213 -3.49 10.55 9.42
N GLN A 214 -2.58 11.11 8.61
CA GLN A 214 -2.96 11.81 7.38
C GLN A 214 -3.70 10.87 6.41
N THR A 215 -3.22 9.65 6.25
CA THR A 215 -3.89 8.64 5.41
C THR A 215 -5.27 8.24 5.96
N VAL A 216 -5.45 8.18 7.28
CA VAL A 216 -6.76 7.97 7.93
C VAL A 216 -7.74 9.09 7.58
N GLU A 217 -7.29 10.35 7.57
CA GLU A 217 -8.11 11.51 7.17
C GLU A 217 -8.54 11.40 5.69
N GLU A 218 -7.64 10.95 4.83
CA GLU A 218 -7.96 10.72 3.41
C GLU A 218 -8.94 9.55 3.23
N ALA A 219 -8.78 8.46 3.99
CA ALA A 219 -9.74 7.35 4.00
C ALA A 219 -11.13 7.82 4.42
N ALA A 220 -11.23 8.70 5.41
CA ALA A 220 -12.51 9.24 5.87
C ALA A 220 -13.28 9.96 4.75
N LYS A 221 -12.59 10.72 3.89
CA LYS A 221 -13.23 11.41 2.73
C LYS A 221 -13.88 10.42 1.76
N LEU A 222 -13.26 9.26 1.56
CA LEU A 222 -13.78 8.20 0.68
C LEU A 222 -15.04 7.56 1.26
N TYR A 223 -15.01 7.27 2.56
CA TYR A 223 -16.20 6.76 3.25
C TYR A 223 -17.33 7.78 3.26
N ASP A 224 -17.03 9.05 3.55
CA ASP A 224 -18.04 10.12 3.55
C ASP A 224 -18.65 10.28 2.15
N TYR A 225 -17.87 10.16 1.07
CA TYR A 225 -18.39 10.17 -0.30
C TYR A 225 -19.35 9.00 -0.54
N VAL A 226 -18.93 7.79 -0.24
CA VAL A 226 -19.73 6.57 -0.42
C VAL A 226 -21.04 6.62 0.40
N GLU A 227 -20.94 7.03 1.67
CA GLU A 227 -22.09 7.18 2.57
C GLU A 227 -23.04 8.29 2.10
N SER A 228 -22.55 9.37 1.51
CA SER A 228 -23.36 10.49 1.02
C SER A 228 -24.29 10.15 -0.13
N THR A 229 -24.01 9.05 -0.86
CA THR A 229 -24.88 8.60 -1.95
C THR A 229 -26.24 8.11 -1.45
N GLY A 230 -26.31 7.64 -0.20
CA GLY A 230 -27.50 7.00 0.38
C GLY A 230 -27.85 5.65 -0.24
N GLU A 231 -27.01 5.11 -1.12
CA GLU A 231 -27.22 3.84 -1.79
C GLU A 231 -26.63 2.68 -0.95
N ILE A 232 -27.28 1.50 -1.00
CA ILE A 232 -26.77 0.30 -0.33
C ILE A 232 -25.49 -0.19 -1.02
N ILE A 233 -25.43 -0.11 -2.34
CA ILE A 233 -24.25 -0.43 -3.17
C ILE A 233 -24.00 0.76 -4.11
N PRO A 234 -23.21 1.76 -3.68
CA PRO A 234 -22.94 2.97 -4.45
C PRO A 234 -22.31 2.70 -5.81
N SER A 235 -22.78 3.45 -6.82
CA SER A 235 -22.20 3.36 -8.17
C SER A 235 -21.08 4.38 -8.34
N LEU A 236 -19.85 3.89 -8.44
CA LEU A 236 -18.63 4.67 -8.62
C LEU A 236 -18.14 4.54 -10.06
N SER A 237 -17.84 5.67 -10.71
CA SER A 237 -17.39 5.70 -12.10
C SER A 237 -16.57 6.97 -12.39
N TYR A 238 -16.73 7.56 -13.58
CA TYR A 238 -15.95 8.72 -14.02
C TYR A 238 -15.93 9.90 -13.04
N GLN A 239 -17.07 10.21 -12.37
CA GLN A 239 -17.12 11.30 -11.40
C GLN A 239 -16.20 11.00 -10.22
N PHE A 240 -16.26 9.79 -9.66
CA PHE A 240 -15.38 9.38 -8.56
C PHE A 240 -13.90 9.44 -8.99
N VAL A 241 -13.59 8.96 -10.19
CA VAL A 241 -12.22 9.04 -10.71
C VAL A 241 -11.75 10.48 -10.82
N TYR A 242 -12.60 11.38 -11.33
CA TYR A 242 -12.29 12.81 -11.46
C TYR A 242 -12.06 13.46 -10.08
N ASP A 243 -12.96 13.24 -9.14
CA ASP A 243 -12.92 13.87 -7.82
C ASP A 243 -11.72 13.40 -6.98
N PHE A 244 -11.33 12.13 -7.10
CA PHE A 244 -10.30 11.52 -6.26
C PHE A 244 -8.95 11.25 -6.95
N SER A 245 -8.79 11.56 -8.24
CA SER A 245 -7.47 11.50 -8.90
C SER A 245 -6.42 12.41 -8.22
N PRO A 246 -6.75 13.65 -7.79
CA PRO A 246 -5.76 14.48 -7.08
C PRO A 246 -5.28 13.84 -5.77
N LEU A 247 -6.17 13.20 -5.02
CA LEU A 247 -5.82 12.49 -3.78
C LEU A 247 -4.91 11.28 -4.08
N LEU A 248 -5.25 10.49 -5.09
CA LEU A 248 -4.41 9.37 -5.54
C LEU A 248 -2.99 9.86 -5.88
N GLU A 249 -2.89 10.91 -6.69
CA GLU A 249 -1.62 11.49 -7.13
C GLU A 249 -0.78 11.98 -5.93
N GLU A 250 -1.42 12.65 -4.98
CA GLU A 250 -0.78 13.14 -3.75
C GLU A 250 -0.26 11.99 -2.89
N GLN A 251 -1.05 10.94 -2.64
CA GLN A 251 -0.65 9.81 -1.82
C GLN A 251 0.54 9.05 -2.44
N LEU A 252 0.53 8.83 -3.74
CA LEU A 252 1.65 8.18 -4.45
C LEU A 252 2.94 9.02 -4.34
N LEU A 253 2.84 10.34 -4.52
CA LEU A 253 3.96 11.27 -4.44
C LEU A 253 4.53 11.33 -3.02
N ASN A 254 3.66 11.49 -2.01
CA ASN A 254 4.05 11.54 -0.61
C ASN A 254 4.74 10.25 -0.17
N ALA A 255 4.19 9.09 -0.54
CA ALA A 255 4.78 7.78 -0.28
C ALA A 255 6.19 7.66 -0.89
N GLY A 256 6.36 8.08 -2.13
CA GLY A 256 7.66 8.03 -2.81
C GLY A 256 8.74 8.86 -2.13
N TYR A 257 8.45 10.12 -1.77
CA TYR A 257 9.41 10.98 -1.06
C TYR A 257 9.69 10.51 0.36
N ARG A 258 8.69 10.04 1.09
CA ARG A 258 8.84 9.50 2.44
C ARG A 258 9.65 8.20 2.43
N LEU A 259 9.45 7.33 1.45
CA LEU A 259 10.29 6.14 1.25
C LEU A 259 11.75 6.53 0.96
N ALA A 260 12.00 7.50 0.09
CA ALA A 260 13.35 8.00 -0.16
C ALA A 260 13.99 8.54 1.11
N HIS A 261 13.25 9.30 1.93
CA HIS A 261 13.71 9.84 3.21
C HIS A 261 14.12 8.73 4.17
N VAL A 262 13.26 7.72 4.35
CA VAL A 262 13.51 6.55 5.20
C VAL A 262 14.78 5.82 4.76
N LEU A 263 14.88 5.48 3.48
CA LEU A 263 16.02 4.75 2.95
C LEU A 263 17.32 5.56 3.04
N ASN A 264 17.28 6.86 2.77
CA ASN A 264 18.43 7.75 2.92
C ASN A 264 18.87 7.85 4.39
N THR A 265 17.93 7.78 5.33
CA THR A 265 18.22 7.81 6.77
C THR A 265 18.87 6.50 7.24
N ILE A 266 18.38 5.35 6.81
CA ILE A 266 18.93 4.03 7.13
C ILE A 266 20.36 3.88 6.55
N PHE A 267 20.58 4.33 5.33
CA PHE A 267 21.83 4.09 4.60
C PHE A 267 22.80 5.29 4.61
N LYS A 268 22.70 6.14 5.63
CA LYS A 268 23.64 7.27 5.84
C LYS A 268 25.10 6.89 5.73
#